data_f74cc49c18f65d0e2126f8c6af21eabc
#
_entry.id   f74cc49c18f65d0e2126f8c6af21eabc
#
_cell.length_a   1.000
_cell.length_b   1.000
_cell.length_c   1.000
_cell.angle_alpha   90.00
_cell.angle_beta   90.00
_cell.angle_gamma   90.00
#
_symmetry.space_group_name_H-M   'P 1'
#
loop_
_entity.id
_entity.type
_entity.pdbx_description
1 polymer ?
#
loop_
_entity_poly.entity_id
_entity_poly.type
_entity_poly.pdbx_seq_one_letter_code
_entity_poly.pdbx_strand_id
1 'polypeptide(L)'
;MRAGRFRSGALLGLVLAVALVAAGCGEKSGSGGGSTGTTAAAPAVDEALAAKVPAEVKSDGKIVIGTDSSYPPNEFLDTDGKTVIGFDVDLFNAVAAKLGLKTEWQSAVFDAIIPGIQSGKYEAGVSSFTINPERKQQVNMVSYFNAGTQWGTKKGNPTGIQPDNACGKKVAVQTSTVQDTDDLSSKRQQACKSAGKPPITIDRYQRQDQATAAVVSGKDDAMLADSPVLAYAVKQTNGQLELLGDIYDAAPYGYVIDKDQTEFAQAVADAV
;
A
#
# COMPACT_ATOMS: atom_id res chain seq x y z
N MET A 1 57.85 20.59 -29.74
CA MET A 1 59.26 20.29 -29.32
C MET A 1 59.24 19.05 -28.44
N ARG A 2 60.06 18.05 -28.80
CA ARG A 2 60.51 16.82 -28.09
C ARG A 2 59.38 15.91 -27.52
N ALA A 3 59.03 14.79 -28.08
CA ALA A 3 59.74 13.58 -28.55
C ALA A 3 60.57 12.91 -27.40
N GLY A 4 60.07 11.75 -26.98
CA GLY A 4 60.76 10.83 -26.11
C GLY A 4 60.14 9.41 -26.20
N ARG A 5 60.67 8.63 -27.13
CA ARG A 5 60.46 7.18 -27.34
C ARG A 5 61.39 6.35 -26.45
N PHE A 6 61.04 5.10 -26.27
CA PHE A 6 61.88 3.87 -26.09
C PHE A 6 61.39 3.11 -24.84
N ARG A 7 61.36 1.76 -24.76
CA ARG A 7 61.64 0.65 -25.68
C ARG A 7 61.03 -0.61 -25.06
N SER A 8 60.70 -1.49 -25.95
CA SER A 8 60.36 -2.90 -25.85
C SER A 8 61.24 -3.74 -24.90
N GLY A 9 60.70 -4.81 -24.35
CA GLY A 9 61.36 -5.95 -23.77
C GLY A 9 60.41 -7.13 -23.71
N ALA A 10 60.44 -7.99 -24.69
CA ALA A 10 59.83 -9.32 -24.72
C ALA A 10 60.81 -10.32 -24.13
N LEU A 11 60.38 -11.28 -23.32
CA LEU A 11 61.02 -12.58 -23.18
C LEU A 11 60.03 -13.67 -22.71
N LEU A 12 60.06 -14.66 -23.46
CA LEU A 12 59.55 -15.99 -23.62
C LEU A 12 59.77 -16.92 -22.44
N GLY A 13 58.83 -17.86 -22.26
CA GLY A 13 59.13 -19.25 -21.86
C GLY A 13 58.57 -19.70 -20.53
N LEU A 14 57.75 -20.61 -20.40
CA LEU A 14 57.88 -22.05 -20.41
C LEU A 14 56.63 -22.75 -19.86
N VAL A 15 56.14 -23.71 -20.51
CA VAL A 15 55.09 -24.67 -20.19
C VAL A 15 55.53 -25.58 -19.03
N LEU A 16 54.68 -25.84 -18.05
CA LEU A 16 54.65 -27.16 -17.39
C LEU A 16 53.24 -27.46 -16.86
N ALA A 17 52.64 -28.50 -17.41
CA ALA A 17 51.42 -29.13 -16.92
C ALA A 17 51.77 -30.13 -15.83
N VAL A 18 51.05 -30.07 -14.68
CA VAL A 18 50.95 -31.23 -13.79
C VAL A 18 49.52 -31.27 -13.24
N ALA A 19 48.81 -32.31 -13.59
CA ALA A 19 47.54 -32.70 -12.99
C ALA A 19 47.86 -33.50 -11.68
N LEU A 20 47.16 -33.21 -10.60
CA LEU A 20 47.02 -34.16 -9.48
C LEU A 20 45.71 -33.87 -8.71
N VAL A 21 44.91 -34.90 -8.65
CA VAL A 21 43.68 -35.07 -7.88
C VAL A 21 44.03 -35.21 -6.41
N ALA A 22 43.31 -34.50 -5.54
CA ALA A 22 43.11 -34.96 -4.17
C ALA A 22 41.84 -34.34 -3.56
N ALA A 23 40.97 -35.21 -3.14
CA ALA A 23 39.82 -34.92 -2.29
C ALA A 23 40.24 -34.38 -0.93
N GLY A 24 39.52 -33.36 -0.41
CA GLY A 24 39.74 -32.82 0.93
C GLY A 24 38.51 -32.12 1.42
N CYS A 25 37.68 -32.79 2.24
CA CYS A 25 36.67 -32.18 3.08
C CYS A 25 37.34 -31.17 4.05
N GLY A 26 36.78 -29.96 4.12
CA GLY A 26 37.22 -28.94 5.07
C GLY A 26 36.15 -27.89 5.24
N GLU A 27 35.34 -28.09 6.26
CA GLU A 27 34.42 -27.13 6.82
C GLU A 27 35.14 -25.89 7.32
N LYS A 28 34.78 -24.69 6.86
CA LYS A 28 35.01 -23.46 7.61
C LYS A 28 33.94 -22.42 7.29
N SER A 29 33.16 -22.10 8.32
CA SER A 29 32.28 -20.97 8.47
C SER A 29 32.85 -19.68 7.91
N GLY A 30 32.10 -19.09 6.95
CA GLY A 30 32.25 -17.72 6.50
C GLY A 30 30.89 -17.06 6.52
N SER A 31 30.60 -16.30 7.59
CA SER A 31 29.41 -15.47 7.73
C SER A 31 29.43 -14.39 6.67
N GLY A 32 28.61 -14.57 5.64
CA GLY A 32 28.27 -13.54 4.67
C GLY A 32 26.74 -13.52 4.58
N GLY A 33 26.10 -12.68 5.40
CA GLY A 33 24.67 -12.48 5.40
C GLY A 33 24.22 -11.76 4.13
N GLY A 34 24.08 -12.49 3.03
CA GLY A 34 23.27 -12.08 1.91
C GLY A 34 21.83 -12.41 2.26
N SER A 35 21.03 -11.41 2.59
CA SER A 35 19.57 -11.56 2.67
C SER A 35 19.07 -11.86 1.26
N THR A 36 19.04 -13.11 0.90
CA THR A 36 18.23 -13.58 -0.23
C THR A 36 16.77 -13.47 0.22
N GLY A 37 16.13 -12.35 -0.13
CA GLY A 37 14.70 -12.26 -0.06
C GLY A 37 14.10 -13.43 -0.83
N THR A 38 13.60 -14.41 -0.10
CA THR A 38 12.85 -15.51 -0.67
C THR A 38 11.54 -14.90 -1.20
N THR A 39 11.51 -14.58 -2.47
CA THR A 39 10.24 -14.27 -3.14
C THR A 39 9.42 -15.56 -3.03
N ALA A 40 8.37 -15.55 -2.22
CA ALA A 40 7.47 -16.67 -2.14
C ALA A 40 6.96 -16.94 -3.56
N ALA A 41 7.03 -18.21 -4.00
CA ALA A 41 6.48 -18.60 -5.28
C ALA A 41 4.98 -18.28 -5.29
N ALA A 42 4.48 -17.73 -6.41
CA ALA A 42 3.06 -17.49 -6.58
C ALA A 42 2.29 -18.79 -6.32
N PRO A 43 1.12 -18.73 -5.65
CA PRO A 43 0.29 -19.91 -5.44
C PRO A 43 -0.04 -20.60 -6.76
N ALA A 44 -0.18 -21.94 -6.73
CA ALA A 44 -0.70 -22.67 -7.88
C ALA A 44 -2.17 -22.29 -8.12
N VAL A 45 -2.59 -22.36 -9.39
CA VAL A 45 -3.99 -22.15 -9.77
C VAL A 45 -4.86 -23.21 -9.08
N ASP A 46 -5.95 -22.77 -8.45
CA ASP A 46 -7.02 -23.63 -7.98
C ASP A 46 -8.09 -23.72 -9.09
N GLU A 47 -8.10 -24.83 -9.80
CA GLU A 47 -8.99 -25.03 -10.96
C GLU A 47 -10.48 -24.92 -10.58
N ALA A 48 -10.87 -25.28 -9.35
CA ALA A 48 -12.25 -25.17 -8.89
C ALA A 48 -12.64 -23.69 -8.65
N LEU A 49 -11.75 -22.88 -8.11
CA LEU A 49 -11.95 -21.43 -7.94
C LEU A 49 -11.85 -20.71 -9.30
N ALA A 50 -10.86 -21.05 -10.11
CA ALA A 50 -10.71 -20.49 -11.43
C ALA A 50 -11.95 -20.74 -12.33
N ALA A 51 -12.65 -21.88 -12.14
CA ALA A 51 -13.90 -22.15 -12.86
C ALA A 51 -15.04 -21.17 -12.51
N LYS A 52 -15.02 -20.59 -11.31
CA LYS A 52 -16.05 -19.62 -10.84
C LYS A 52 -15.83 -18.19 -11.35
N VAL A 53 -14.67 -17.89 -11.91
CA VAL A 53 -14.39 -16.55 -12.47
C VAL A 53 -15.23 -16.33 -13.73
N PRO A 54 -15.98 -15.23 -13.88
CA PRO A 54 -16.81 -14.95 -15.04
C PRO A 54 -16.02 -14.94 -16.35
N ALA A 55 -16.67 -15.35 -17.44
CA ALA A 55 -16.03 -15.46 -18.75
C ALA A 55 -15.48 -14.12 -19.25
N GLU A 56 -16.19 -13.02 -18.97
CA GLU A 56 -15.77 -11.66 -19.31
C GLU A 56 -14.47 -11.25 -18.62
N VAL A 57 -14.30 -11.60 -17.33
CA VAL A 57 -13.07 -11.34 -16.57
C VAL A 57 -11.91 -12.22 -17.05
N LYS A 58 -12.21 -13.44 -17.53
CA LYS A 58 -11.20 -14.35 -18.06
C LYS A 58 -10.78 -14.06 -19.50
N SER A 59 -11.53 -13.25 -20.23
CA SER A 59 -11.45 -13.16 -21.68
C SER A 59 -10.06 -12.87 -22.23
N ASP A 60 -9.25 -12.10 -21.49
CA ASP A 60 -7.85 -11.77 -21.84
C ASP A 60 -6.83 -12.32 -20.83
N GLY A 61 -7.28 -13.10 -19.82
CA GLY A 61 -6.42 -13.69 -18.77
C GLY A 61 -5.86 -12.69 -17.78
N LYS A 62 -6.43 -11.50 -17.72
CA LYS A 62 -6.03 -10.43 -16.80
C LYS A 62 -7.19 -9.97 -15.93
N ILE A 63 -6.87 -9.26 -14.87
CA ILE A 63 -7.79 -8.50 -14.05
C ILE A 63 -7.24 -7.08 -13.88
N VAL A 64 -7.98 -6.08 -14.33
CA VAL A 64 -7.62 -4.66 -14.19
C VAL A 64 -8.05 -4.16 -12.83
N ILE A 65 -7.10 -3.62 -12.07
CA ILE A 65 -7.30 -3.22 -10.67
C ILE A 65 -7.10 -1.72 -10.53
N GLY A 66 -8.14 -1.04 -10.01
CA GLY A 66 -8.04 0.35 -9.56
C GLY A 66 -7.47 0.43 -8.14
N THR A 67 -6.45 1.27 -7.93
CA THR A 67 -5.81 1.47 -6.63
C THR A 67 -5.33 2.91 -6.46
N ASP A 68 -5.36 3.45 -5.25
CA ASP A 68 -4.68 4.71 -4.95
C ASP A 68 -3.26 4.44 -4.45
N SER A 69 -2.31 4.59 -5.33
CA SER A 69 -0.90 4.31 -5.06
C SER A 69 -0.20 5.40 -4.22
N SER A 70 -0.89 5.98 -3.25
CA SER A 70 -0.35 6.97 -2.31
C SER A 70 -0.43 6.55 -0.84
N TYR A 71 -0.69 5.27 -0.57
CA TYR A 71 -1.08 4.76 0.76
C TYR A 71 -0.10 3.71 1.33
N PRO A 72 1.22 4.02 1.41
CA PRO A 72 2.21 3.08 1.91
C PRO A 72 1.95 2.72 3.40
N PRO A 73 2.19 1.46 3.82
CA PRO A 73 2.84 0.38 3.09
C PRO A 73 1.86 -0.52 2.32
N ASN A 74 0.58 -0.14 2.23
CA ASN A 74 -0.49 -0.97 1.69
C ASN A 74 -0.43 -1.04 0.15
N GLU A 75 -0.50 0.11 -0.53
CA GLU A 75 -0.37 0.28 -1.97
C GLU A 75 0.32 1.60 -2.31
N PHE A 76 1.43 1.54 -3.01
CA PHE A 76 2.20 2.74 -3.36
C PHE A 76 3.11 2.48 -4.57
N LEU A 77 3.63 3.56 -5.15
CA LEU A 77 4.57 3.44 -6.27
C LEU A 77 5.96 3.06 -5.78
N ASP A 78 6.59 2.13 -6.47
CA ASP A 78 8.00 1.82 -6.31
C ASP A 78 8.88 3.01 -6.74
N THR A 79 10.17 2.89 -6.52
CA THR A 79 11.19 3.91 -6.86
C THR A 79 11.26 4.24 -8.36
N ASP A 80 10.71 3.38 -9.23
CA ASP A 80 10.57 3.64 -10.66
C ASP A 80 9.44 4.64 -11.00
N GLY A 81 8.60 4.98 -10.01
CA GLY A 81 7.46 5.88 -10.14
C GLY A 81 6.31 5.35 -10.99
N LYS A 82 6.25 4.04 -11.26
CA LYS A 82 5.27 3.39 -12.14
C LYS A 82 4.70 2.10 -11.56
N THR A 83 5.56 1.24 -11.04
CA THR A 83 5.16 -0.06 -10.50
C THR A 83 4.45 0.13 -9.17
N VAL A 84 3.24 -0.40 -9.05
CA VAL A 84 2.50 -0.41 -7.79
C VAL A 84 2.97 -1.59 -6.95
N ILE A 85 3.33 -1.32 -5.70
CA ILE A 85 3.82 -2.30 -4.72
C ILE A 85 3.13 -2.08 -3.37
N GLY A 86 3.27 -3.03 -2.47
CA GLY A 86 2.73 -2.98 -1.12
C GLY A 86 2.06 -4.28 -0.71
N PHE A 87 1.66 -4.40 0.56
CA PHE A 87 1.10 -5.67 1.03
C PHE A 87 -0.28 -5.98 0.44
N ASP A 88 -1.10 -4.98 0.14
CA ASP A 88 -2.38 -5.16 -0.57
C ASP A 88 -2.14 -5.72 -1.97
N VAL A 89 -1.10 -5.22 -2.63
CA VAL A 89 -0.69 -5.68 -3.96
C VAL A 89 -0.21 -7.13 -3.91
N ASP A 90 0.66 -7.46 -2.97
CA ASP A 90 1.21 -8.80 -2.81
C ASP A 90 0.10 -9.82 -2.51
N LEU A 91 -0.81 -9.46 -1.60
CA LEU A 91 -1.92 -10.33 -1.22
C LEU A 91 -2.90 -10.54 -2.37
N PHE A 92 -3.31 -9.46 -3.07
CA PHE A 92 -4.24 -9.61 -4.19
C PHE A 92 -3.61 -10.29 -5.41
N ASN A 93 -2.31 -10.11 -5.65
CA ASN A 93 -1.57 -10.89 -6.65
C ASN A 93 -1.63 -12.40 -6.36
N ALA A 94 -1.53 -12.80 -5.09
CA ALA A 94 -1.67 -14.19 -4.70
C ALA A 94 -3.11 -14.71 -4.89
N VAL A 95 -4.12 -13.90 -4.56
CA VAL A 95 -5.54 -14.22 -4.82
C VAL A 95 -5.78 -14.39 -6.33
N ALA A 96 -5.35 -13.45 -7.15
CA ALA A 96 -5.50 -13.50 -8.59
C ALA A 96 -4.80 -14.75 -9.19
N ALA A 97 -3.60 -15.09 -8.70
CA ALA A 97 -2.88 -16.28 -9.15
C ALA A 97 -3.66 -17.57 -8.85
N LYS A 98 -4.28 -17.72 -7.67
CA LYS A 98 -5.18 -18.85 -7.37
C LYS A 98 -6.36 -18.94 -8.34
N LEU A 99 -6.87 -17.80 -8.80
CA LEU A 99 -7.96 -17.69 -9.76
C LEU A 99 -7.51 -17.85 -11.22
N GLY A 100 -6.22 -18.09 -11.48
CA GLY A 100 -5.65 -18.21 -12.82
C GLY A 100 -5.56 -16.89 -13.59
N LEU A 101 -5.59 -15.75 -12.91
CA LEU A 101 -5.56 -14.42 -13.48
C LEU A 101 -4.21 -13.72 -13.26
N LYS A 102 -3.82 -12.86 -14.20
CA LYS A 102 -2.72 -11.91 -14.04
C LYS A 102 -3.30 -10.54 -13.65
N THR A 103 -2.63 -9.85 -12.77
CA THR A 103 -3.04 -8.51 -12.34
C THR A 103 -2.50 -7.41 -13.25
N GLU A 104 -3.33 -6.41 -13.54
CA GLU A 104 -2.92 -5.15 -14.17
C GLU A 104 -3.34 -3.99 -13.26
N TRP A 105 -2.36 -3.36 -12.62
CA TRP A 105 -2.59 -2.31 -11.63
C TRP A 105 -2.65 -0.93 -12.29
N GLN A 106 -3.71 -0.18 -12.01
CA GLN A 106 -3.90 1.19 -12.50
C GLN A 106 -4.07 2.16 -11.34
N SER A 107 -3.15 3.12 -11.24
CA SER A 107 -3.26 4.21 -10.26
C SER A 107 -4.44 5.13 -10.55
N ALA A 108 -5.21 5.43 -9.52
CA ALA A 108 -6.34 6.36 -9.55
C ALA A 108 -6.38 7.14 -8.23
N VAL A 109 -7.13 8.23 -8.17
CA VAL A 109 -7.49 8.85 -6.89
C VAL A 109 -8.55 7.98 -6.20
N PHE A 110 -8.50 7.92 -4.87
CA PHE A 110 -9.30 6.99 -4.07
C PHE A 110 -10.82 7.07 -4.37
N ASP A 111 -11.36 8.28 -4.46
CA ASP A 111 -12.78 8.55 -4.70
C ASP A 111 -13.27 8.17 -6.12
N ALA A 112 -12.35 7.95 -7.07
CA ALA A 112 -12.68 7.54 -8.43
C ALA A 112 -12.72 6.01 -8.62
N ILE A 113 -12.29 5.21 -7.64
CA ILE A 113 -12.14 3.76 -7.82
C ILE A 113 -13.53 3.08 -7.86
N ILE A 114 -14.41 3.32 -6.89
CA ILE A 114 -15.77 2.74 -6.89
C ILE A 114 -16.57 3.14 -8.15
N PRO A 115 -16.62 4.43 -8.56
CA PRO A 115 -17.19 4.79 -9.86
C PRO A 115 -16.54 4.07 -11.05
N GLY A 116 -15.23 3.83 -11.00
CA GLY A 116 -14.50 3.08 -12.01
C GLY A 116 -14.93 1.61 -12.09
N ILE A 117 -15.22 0.96 -10.96
CA ILE A 117 -15.82 -0.38 -10.90
C ILE A 117 -17.22 -0.37 -11.55
N GLN A 118 -18.08 0.53 -11.12
CA GLN A 118 -19.45 0.64 -11.62
C GLN A 118 -19.55 0.93 -13.13
N SER A 119 -18.54 1.57 -13.69
CA SER A 119 -18.46 1.85 -15.13
C SER A 119 -17.76 0.76 -15.94
N GLY A 120 -17.24 -0.31 -15.29
CA GLY A 120 -16.48 -1.37 -15.94
C GLY A 120 -15.07 -0.97 -16.37
N LYS A 121 -14.54 0.15 -15.83
CA LYS A 121 -13.13 0.53 -16.05
C LYS A 121 -12.17 -0.39 -15.33
N TYR A 122 -12.55 -0.88 -14.15
CA TYR A 122 -11.79 -1.83 -13.33
C TYR A 122 -12.67 -3.03 -13.01
N GLU A 123 -12.10 -4.24 -13.00
CA GLU A 123 -12.77 -5.45 -12.52
C GLU A 123 -12.69 -5.59 -10.99
N ALA A 124 -11.66 -5.02 -10.38
CA ALA A 124 -11.51 -4.98 -8.92
C ALA A 124 -10.96 -3.64 -8.46
N GLY A 125 -11.34 -3.23 -7.25
CA GLY A 125 -10.73 -2.14 -6.50
C GLY A 125 -9.98 -2.69 -5.29
N VAL A 126 -8.69 -2.38 -5.19
CA VAL A 126 -7.82 -2.81 -4.09
C VAL A 126 -7.10 -1.57 -3.59
N SER A 127 -7.59 -0.98 -2.52
CA SER A 127 -7.09 0.29 -1.99
C SER A 127 -7.54 0.52 -0.54
N SER A 128 -7.31 -0.47 0.31
CA SER A 128 -7.56 -0.40 1.76
C SER A 128 -8.98 0.12 2.11
N PHE A 129 -9.99 -0.26 1.30
CA PHE A 129 -11.36 0.21 1.52
C PHE A 129 -11.95 -0.35 2.80
N THR A 130 -12.15 0.48 3.80
CA THR A 130 -12.93 0.12 4.99
C THR A 130 -14.33 -0.32 4.57
N ILE A 131 -14.72 -1.52 4.97
CA ILE A 131 -16.07 -2.05 4.73
C ILE A 131 -17.06 -1.28 5.59
N ASN A 132 -18.03 -0.61 4.94
CA ASN A 132 -19.13 0.08 5.61
C ASN A 132 -20.47 -0.13 4.87
N PRO A 133 -21.62 0.20 5.51
CA PRO A 133 -22.94 0.02 4.89
C PRO A 133 -23.14 0.78 3.58
N GLU A 134 -22.59 2.00 3.48
CA GLU A 134 -22.75 2.86 2.30
C GLU A 134 -22.05 2.24 1.07
N ARG A 135 -20.79 1.82 1.23
CA ARG A 135 -20.04 1.15 0.16
C ARG A 135 -20.67 -0.18 -0.25
N LYS A 136 -21.16 -0.97 0.73
CA LYS A 136 -21.87 -2.22 0.46
C LYS A 136 -23.16 -2.05 -0.36
N GLN A 137 -23.79 -0.89 -0.35
CA GLN A 137 -24.93 -0.62 -1.23
C GLN A 137 -24.53 -0.48 -2.69
N GLN A 138 -23.30 -0.01 -2.94
CA GLN A 138 -22.79 0.31 -4.27
C GLN A 138 -22.04 -0.86 -4.93
N VAL A 139 -21.32 -1.66 -4.14
CA VAL A 139 -20.40 -2.70 -4.60
C VAL A 139 -20.43 -3.92 -3.68
N ASN A 140 -19.93 -5.05 -4.16
CA ASN A 140 -19.56 -6.18 -3.31
C ASN A 140 -18.22 -5.90 -2.64
N MET A 141 -18.08 -6.29 -1.37
CA MET A 141 -16.85 -6.09 -0.61
C MET A 141 -16.39 -7.40 0.02
N VAL A 142 -15.19 -7.84 -0.31
CA VAL A 142 -14.56 -9.08 0.18
C VAL A 142 -13.52 -8.73 1.24
N SER A 143 -13.75 -9.13 2.48
CA SER A 143 -12.85 -8.83 3.60
C SER A 143 -11.52 -9.56 3.48
N TYR A 144 -10.40 -8.84 3.78
CA TYR A 144 -9.06 -9.45 3.74
C TYR A 144 -8.11 -9.02 4.88
N PHE A 145 -8.34 -7.88 5.52
CA PHE A 145 -7.46 -7.36 6.57
C PHE A 145 -8.27 -6.53 7.58
N ASN A 146 -7.74 -6.29 8.78
CA ASN A 146 -8.38 -5.39 9.76
C ASN A 146 -7.43 -4.25 10.12
N ALA A 147 -7.93 -3.02 10.06
CA ALA A 147 -7.22 -1.83 10.51
C ALA A 147 -8.18 -0.91 11.28
N GLY A 148 -7.62 0.03 12.01
CA GLY A 148 -8.41 1.09 12.65
C GLY A 148 -7.83 2.45 12.33
N THR A 149 -8.57 3.50 12.65
CA THR A 149 -8.14 4.89 12.52
C THR A 149 -7.10 5.23 13.59
N GLN A 150 -6.10 5.99 13.19
CA GLN A 150 -5.05 6.53 14.08
C GLN A 150 -4.85 8.01 13.79
N TRP A 151 -4.48 8.77 14.82
CA TRP A 151 -4.02 10.15 14.68
C TRP A 151 -2.51 10.21 14.55
N GLY A 152 -2.04 11.13 13.72
CA GLY A 152 -0.62 11.48 13.59
C GLY A 152 -0.44 12.99 13.68
N THR A 153 0.64 13.42 14.34
CA THR A 153 1.00 14.83 14.45
C THR A 153 2.50 15.02 14.26
N LYS A 154 2.93 16.25 14.10
CA LYS A 154 4.34 16.60 14.05
C LYS A 154 5.02 16.23 15.37
N LYS A 155 6.25 15.74 15.31
CA LYS A 155 7.06 15.37 16.48
C LYS A 155 7.02 16.43 17.58
N GLY A 156 6.72 15.99 18.80
CA GLY A 156 6.59 16.86 19.97
C GLY A 156 5.25 17.61 20.06
N ASN A 157 4.29 17.29 19.17
CA ASN A 157 2.94 17.86 19.18
C ASN A 157 2.89 19.38 19.45
N PRO A 158 3.49 20.21 18.59
CA PRO A 158 3.72 21.65 18.88
C PRO A 158 2.41 22.44 19.07
N THR A 159 1.29 21.94 18.56
CA THR A 159 0.00 22.61 18.66
C THR A 159 -0.86 22.10 19.83
N GLY A 160 -0.37 21.08 20.54
CA GLY A 160 -1.06 20.47 21.67
C GLY A 160 -2.40 19.84 21.29
N ILE A 161 -2.56 19.40 20.04
CA ILE A 161 -3.79 18.74 19.59
C ILE A 161 -3.95 17.38 20.29
N GLN A 162 -5.19 17.03 20.62
CA GLN A 162 -5.53 15.72 21.18
C GLN A 162 -6.71 15.12 20.42
N PRO A 163 -6.81 13.79 20.30
CA PRO A 163 -7.90 13.13 19.58
C PRO A 163 -9.31 13.54 20.05
N ASP A 164 -9.49 13.82 21.33
CA ASP A 164 -10.74 14.25 21.94
C ASP A 164 -10.89 15.79 22.06
N ASN A 165 -9.89 16.55 21.67
CA ASN A 165 -9.87 18.02 21.76
C ASN A 165 -9.26 18.66 20.51
N ALA A 166 -9.77 18.29 19.32
CA ALA A 166 -9.32 18.82 18.02
C ALA A 166 -10.11 20.05 17.54
N CYS A 167 -11.10 20.52 18.28
CA CYS A 167 -11.91 21.67 17.90
C CYS A 167 -11.05 22.93 17.72
N GLY A 168 -11.26 23.65 16.59
CA GLY A 168 -10.49 24.83 16.21
C GLY A 168 -9.10 24.53 15.62
N LYS A 169 -8.73 23.26 15.48
CA LYS A 169 -7.47 22.82 14.88
C LYS A 169 -7.63 22.54 13.39
N LYS A 170 -6.50 22.47 12.67
CA LYS A 170 -6.42 22.07 11.25
C LYS A 170 -6.03 20.61 11.16
N VAL A 171 -6.85 19.81 10.50
CA VAL A 171 -6.62 18.37 10.37
C VAL A 171 -6.62 17.96 8.92
N ALA A 172 -5.50 17.37 8.49
CA ALA A 172 -5.32 16.81 7.17
C ALA A 172 -5.97 15.43 7.08
N VAL A 173 -6.62 15.13 5.96
CA VAL A 173 -7.22 13.83 5.69
C VAL A 173 -7.27 13.57 4.19
N GLN A 174 -7.20 12.30 3.79
CA GLN A 174 -7.47 11.95 2.40
C GLN A 174 -8.98 11.99 2.16
N THR A 175 -9.37 12.60 1.04
CA THR A 175 -10.77 12.79 0.64
C THR A 175 -11.52 11.44 0.52
N SER A 176 -12.79 11.41 0.92
CA SER A 176 -13.71 10.26 0.79
C SER A 176 -13.31 8.99 1.57
N THR A 177 -12.33 9.09 2.46
CA THR A 177 -12.05 8.05 3.45
C THR A 177 -13.06 8.10 4.59
N VAL A 178 -13.20 7.02 5.37
CA VAL A 178 -14.06 7.02 6.56
C VAL A 178 -13.57 8.03 7.62
N GLN A 179 -12.29 8.32 7.64
CA GLN A 179 -11.71 9.36 8.48
C GLN A 179 -12.21 10.76 8.10
N ASP A 180 -12.40 11.02 6.79
CA ASP A 180 -12.99 12.28 6.32
C ASP A 180 -14.49 12.32 6.60
N THR A 181 -15.25 11.33 6.10
CA THR A 181 -16.72 11.39 6.04
C THR A 181 -17.38 11.12 7.38
N ASP A 182 -17.00 10.02 8.03
CA ASP A 182 -17.69 9.52 9.21
C ASP A 182 -17.11 10.10 10.50
N ASP A 183 -15.78 10.26 10.57
CA ASP A 183 -15.12 10.76 11.78
C ASP A 183 -15.05 12.29 11.79
N LEU A 184 -14.23 12.93 10.93
CA LEU A 184 -14.02 14.37 10.99
C LEU A 184 -15.27 15.14 10.63
N SER A 185 -15.88 14.88 9.47
CA SER A 185 -17.01 15.68 8.96
C SER A 185 -18.32 15.44 9.70
N SER A 186 -18.46 14.29 10.33
CA SER A 186 -19.69 13.92 11.06
C SER A 186 -19.48 13.96 12.57
N LYS A 187 -18.88 12.91 13.15
CA LYS A 187 -18.80 12.72 14.62
C LYS A 187 -18.12 13.90 15.31
N ARG A 188 -16.92 14.31 14.84
CA ARG A 188 -16.12 15.34 15.55
C ARG A 188 -16.63 16.74 15.33
N GLN A 189 -17.10 17.08 14.12
CA GLN A 189 -17.75 18.39 13.90
C GLN A 189 -19.00 18.54 14.76
N GLN A 190 -19.82 17.48 14.87
CA GLN A 190 -20.99 17.51 15.74
C GLN A 190 -20.60 17.65 17.22
N ALA A 191 -19.53 16.97 17.66
CA ALA A 191 -19.03 17.10 19.03
C ALA A 191 -18.55 18.54 19.33
N CYS A 192 -17.80 19.17 18.42
CA CYS A 192 -17.38 20.56 18.57
C CYS A 192 -18.58 21.52 18.65
N LYS A 193 -19.56 21.34 17.75
CA LYS A 193 -20.80 22.13 17.74
C LYS A 193 -21.57 22.00 19.06
N SER A 194 -21.76 20.77 19.55
CA SER A 194 -22.47 20.48 20.77
C SER A 194 -21.79 21.07 22.02
N ALA A 195 -20.44 21.16 21.97
CA ALA A 195 -19.63 21.75 23.03
C ALA A 195 -19.51 23.30 22.93
N GLY A 196 -20.10 23.93 21.91
CA GLY A 196 -19.99 25.38 21.67
C GLY A 196 -18.54 25.78 21.29
N LYS A 197 -17.73 24.85 20.76
CA LYS A 197 -16.33 25.10 20.37
C LYS A 197 -16.24 25.44 18.89
N PRO A 198 -15.14 26.10 18.43
CA PRO A 198 -14.89 26.31 17.02
C PRO A 198 -14.84 24.98 16.25
N PRO A 199 -15.30 24.95 14.97
CA PRO A 199 -15.22 23.75 14.16
C PRO A 199 -13.76 23.36 13.87
N ILE A 200 -13.54 22.08 13.56
CA ILE A 200 -12.27 21.61 13.01
C ILE A 200 -12.16 22.15 11.57
N THR A 201 -11.03 22.72 11.21
CA THR A 201 -10.70 22.98 9.81
C THR A 201 -10.21 21.67 9.21
N ILE A 202 -10.97 21.10 8.25
CA ILE A 202 -10.64 19.84 7.60
C ILE A 202 -9.98 20.15 6.26
N ASP A 203 -8.67 19.93 6.18
CA ASP A 203 -7.91 20.09 4.94
C ASP A 203 -7.89 18.73 4.21
N ARG A 204 -8.64 18.66 3.09
CA ARG A 204 -8.81 17.46 2.28
C ARG A 204 -7.76 17.41 1.19
N TYR A 205 -7.11 16.25 1.06
CA TYR A 205 -6.11 15.97 0.05
C TYR A 205 -6.56 14.81 -0.83
N GLN A 206 -6.29 14.89 -2.12
CA GLN A 206 -6.57 13.81 -3.06
C GLN A 206 -5.73 12.56 -2.77
N ARG A 207 -4.52 12.75 -2.23
CA ARG A 207 -3.54 11.71 -1.96
C ARG A 207 -3.09 11.75 -0.50
N GLN A 208 -2.90 10.56 0.09
CA GLN A 208 -2.45 10.46 1.49
C GLN A 208 -1.04 11.04 1.70
N ASP A 209 -0.14 10.86 0.74
CA ASP A 209 1.21 11.43 0.84
C ASP A 209 1.20 12.96 0.96
N GLN A 210 0.23 13.65 0.33
CA GLN A 210 0.03 15.10 0.48
C GLN A 210 -0.46 15.47 1.88
N ALA A 211 -1.38 14.70 2.46
CA ALA A 211 -1.84 14.90 3.83
C ALA A 211 -0.66 14.73 4.83
N THR A 212 0.15 13.71 4.62
CA THR A 212 1.36 13.46 5.40
C THR A 212 2.35 14.63 5.31
N ALA A 213 2.63 15.11 4.08
CA ALA A 213 3.53 16.24 3.86
C ALA A 213 3.03 17.54 4.50
N ALA A 214 1.71 17.76 4.54
CA ALA A 214 1.11 18.93 5.16
C ALA A 214 1.37 18.98 6.67
N VAL A 215 1.29 17.83 7.36
CA VAL A 215 1.60 17.75 8.80
C VAL A 215 3.12 17.86 9.05
N VAL A 216 3.95 17.20 8.24
CA VAL A 216 5.41 17.32 8.34
C VAL A 216 5.86 18.78 8.21
N SER A 217 5.31 19.52 7.25
CA SER A 217 5.62 20.94 7.04
C SER A 217 5.05 21.85 8.15
N GLY A 218 4.07 21.40 8.91
CA GLY A 218 3.37 22.19 9.92
C GLY A 218 2.25 23.08 9.32
N LYS A 219 1.81 22.81 8.09
CA LYS A 219 0.63 23.43 7.49
C LYS A 219 -0.64 23.00 8.24
N ASP A 220 -0.73 21.73 8.60
CA ASP A 220 -1.79 21.14 9.37
C ASP A 220 -1.28 20.64 10.73
N ASP A 221 -2.14 20.69 11.76
CA ASP A 221 -1.79 20.35 13.14
C ASP A 221 -1.67 18.82 13.35
N ALA A 222 -2.50 18.06 12.63
CA ALA A 222 -2.53 16.61 12.67
C ALA A 222 -3.11 16.04 11.37
N MET A 223 -3.05 14.70 11.23
CA MET A 223 -3.76 13.97 10.20
C MET A 223 -4.42 12.72 10.76
N LEU A 224 -5.43 12.24 10.05
CA LEU A 224 -6.03 10.93 10.26
C LEU A 224 -5.77 10.04 9.05
N ALA A 225 -5.45 8.79 9.32
CA ALA A 225 -5.40 7.73 8.33
C ALA A 225 -5.52 6.37 9.05
N ASP A 226 -5.46 5.29 8.32
CA ASP A 226 -5.42 3.97 8.90
C ASP A 226 -4.10 3.70 9.64
N SER A 227 -4.19 2.91 10.70
CA SER A 227 -3.08 2.69 11.62
C SER A 227 -1.80 2.14 10.97
N PRO A 228 -1.82 1.22 9.98
CA PRO A 228 -0.60 0.79 9.31
C PRO A 228 0.09 1.94 8.55
N VAL A 229 -0.71 2.80 7.92
CA VAL A 229 -0.22 3.91 7.11
C VAL A 229 0.44 4.98 7.98
N LEU A 230 -0.17 5.32 9.12
CA LEU A 230 0.43 6.28 10.05
C LEU A 230 1.70 5.73 10.72
N ALA A 231 1.70 4.46 11.14
CA ALA A 231 2.89 3.84 11.69
C ALA A 231 4.05 3.84 10.67
N TYR A 232 3.74 3.58 9.41
CA TYR A 232 4.72 3.64 8.33
C TYR A 232 5.20 5.07 8.05
N ALA A 233 4.29 6.05 8.03
CA ALA A 233 4.64 7.47 7.84
C ALA A 233 5.59 7.98 8.93
N VAL A 234 5.38 7.61 10.19
CA VAL A 234 6.31 7.93 11.29
C VAL A 234 7.71 7.39 11.01
N LYS A 235 7.80 6.14 10.54
CA LYS A 235 9.08 5.51 10.17
C LYS A 235 9.74 6.21 8.97
N GLN A 236 8.99 6.46 7.91
CA GLN A 236 9.52 7.04 6.65
C GLN A 236 9.94 8.49 6.80
N THR A 237 9.30 9.24 7.68
CA THR A 237 9.67 10.64 7.95
C THR A 237 10.83 10.79 8.92
N ASN A 238 11.55 9.69 9.24
CA ASN A 238 12.68 9.68 10.19
C ASN A 238 12.32 10.36 11.53
N GLY A 239 11.11 10.10 12.03
CA GLY A 239 10.64 10.61 13.31
C GLY A 239 10.25 12.09 13.29
N GLN A 240 9.95 12.68 12.13
CA GLN A 240 9.35 14.02 12.06
C GLN A 240 7.87 14.01 12.47
N LEU A 241 7.24 12.84 12.43
CA LEU A 241 5.89 12.59 12.91
C LEU A 241 5.91 11.71 14.16
N GLU A 242 4.82 11.73 14.90
CA GLU A 242 4.53 10.81 15.99
C GLU A 242 3.06 10.40 15.96
N LEU A 243 2.76 9.22 16.46
CA LEU A 243 1.39 8.75 16.65
C LEU A 243 0.79 9.45 17.87
N LEU A 244 -0.52 9.68 17.84
CA LEU A 244 -1.25 10.36 18.90
C LEU A 244 -2.49 9.56 19.28
N GLY A 245 -2.62 9.21 20.57
CA GLY A 245 -3.71 8.38 21.09
C GLY A 245 -3.66 6.93 20.62
N ASP A 246 -4.71 6.20 20.92
CA ASP A 246 -4.87 4.79 20.58
C ASP A 246 -5.52 4.61 19.20
N ILE A 247 -5.41 3.39 18.65
CA ILE A 247 -6.15 2.97 17.45
C ILE A 247 -7.62 2.80 17.84
N TYR A 248 -8.53 3.30 17.02
CA TYR A 248 -9.98 3.21 17.25
C TYR A 248 -10.75 2.92 15.95
N ASP A 249 -12.05 2.65 16.07
CA ASP A 249 -12.95 2.35 14.96
C ASP A 249 -12.37 1.26 14.01
N ALA A 250 -11.81 0.19 14.61
CA ALA A 250 -11.25 -0.92 13.85
C ALA A 250 -12.34 -1.62 13.02
N ALA A 251 -12.05 -1.81 11.74
CA ALA A 251 -12.96 -2.43 10.78
C ALA A 251 -12.18 -3.20 9.70
N PRO A 252 -12.81 -4.17 9.01
CA PRO A 252 -12.15 -4.87 7.94
C PRO A 252 -11.97 -3.99 6.70
N TYR A 253 -10.85 -4.18 5.99
CA TYR A 253 -10.69 -3.76 4.61
C TYR A 253 -11.38 -4.75 3.66
N GLY A 254 -11.90 -4.26 2.55
CA GLY A 254 -12.54 -5.07 1.53
C GLY A 254 -12.00 -4.80 0.13
N TYR A 255 -11.74 -5.87 -0.62
CA TYR A 255 -11.65 -5.78 -2.07
C TYR A 255 -13.01 -5.40 -2.62
N VAL A 256 -13.03 -4.49 -3.59
CA VAL A 256 -14.24 -3.94 -4.18
C VAL A 256 -14.49 -4.57 -5.54
N ILE A 257 -15.68 -5.12 -5.75
CA ILE A 257 -16.09 -5.79 -6.99
C ILE A 257 -17.48 -5.27 -7.36
N ASP A 258 -17.77 -5.19 -8.65
CA ASP A 258 -19.06 -4.70 -9.13
C ASP A 258 -20.23 -5.43 -8.44
N LYS A 259 -21.31 -4.67 -8.19
CA LYS A 259 -22.46 -5.15 -7.43
C LYS A 259 -23.15 -6.34 -8.09
N ASP A 260 -23.17 -6.37 -9.41
CA ASP A 260 -23.82 -7.41 -10.19
C ASP A 260 -22.95 -8.68 -10.33
N GLN A 261 -21.64 -8.60 -10.02
CA GLN A 261 -20.69 -9.72 -10.10
C GLN A 261 -20.54 -10.48 -8.77
N THR A 262 -21.65 -10.96 -8.21
CA THR A 262 -21.68 -11.65 -6.91
C THR A 262 -20.90 -12.97 -6.94
N GLU A 263 -20.96 -13.74 -8.04
CA GLU A 263 -20.22 -15.00 -8.17
C GLU A 263 -18.72 -14.76 -8.21
N PHE A 264 -18.27 -13.70 -8.89
CA PHE A 264 -16.87 -13.31 -8.89
C PHE A 264 -16.40 -12.86 -7.50
N ALA A 265 -17.21 -12.04 -6.82
CA ALA A 265 -16.90 -11.65 -5.43
C ALA A 265 -16.78 -12.87 -4.49
N GLN A 266 -17.62 -13.88 -4.68
CA GLN A 266 -17.52 -15.14 -3.92
C GLN A 266 -16.26 -15.93 -4.29
N ALA A 267 -15.89 -15.99 -5.57
CA ALA A 267 -14.65 -16.66 -5.98
C ALA A 267 -13.40 -15.97 -5.38
N VAL A 268 -13.39 -14.63 -5.34
CA VAL A 268 -12.32 -13.87 -4.67
C VAL A 268 -12.32 -14.16 -3.16
N ALA A 269 -13.48 -14.20 -2.51
CA ALA A 269 -13.58 -14.51 -1.07
C ALA A 269 -13.08 -15.92 -0.73
N ASP A 270 -13.37 -16.89 -1.59
CA ASP A 270 -12.91 -18.29 -1.41
C ASP A 270 -11.39 -18.42 -1.68
N ALA A 271 -10.79 -17.47 -2.41
CA ALA A 271 -9.37 -17.46 -2.74
C ALA A 271 -8.51 -16.76 -1.67
N VAL A 272 -9.09 -15.87 -0.86
CA VAL A 272 -8.41 -15.20 0.28
C VAL A 272 -8.06 -16.21 1.36
#